data_dbe2e34aa519d2d881bc22f1287f910d
#
_entry.id   dbe2e34aa519d2d881bc22f1287f910d
#
_cell.length_a   1.000
_cell.length_b   1.000
_cell.length_c   1.000
_cell.angle_alpha   90.00
_cell.angle_beta   90.00
_cell.angle_gamma   90.00
#
_symmetry.space_group_name_H-M   'P 1'
#
loop_
_entity.id
_entity.type
_entity.pdbx_description
1 polymer ?
#
loop_
_entity_poly.entity_id
_entity_poly.type
_entity_poly.pdbx_seq_one_letter_code
_entity_poly.pdbx_strand_id
1 'polypeptide(L)'
;MADILAPGWKAVREKTVILAGVITADTWPFSRLTRGCQGLGIPDIYPYDLGMKGALPSRIVCLTEETTETLYRIGESHRIVGISGFTVRPPQARKEKPRVSAFTSAKIDRILDLNPDLVLGFSDLQADIARELIVAGVSVMVFNHRSVEGIFDMMSTLGALVGAPDKANILITECAANIRDARSAKRVTAPRIYFEEWDSPQISAIRWVSELIEIAGGIDIFPELAACPDGKSRIIANPDEVIRRAPDIIIGSWCGKKFRPEKVAQRAGWDTIPAVQNGALHEIKSVDILQPGPAALTDGLAQLQNIIKKWHQSQSE
;
A
#
# COMPACT_ATOMS: atom_id res chain seq x y z
N MET A 1 -12.99 -3.25 -39.62
CA MET A 1 -13.94 -4.29 -39.18
C MET A 1 -14.68 -3.71 -38.01
N ALA A 2 -15.81 -3.19 -38.34
CA ALA A 2 -16.79 -2.57 -37.47
C ALA A 2 -17.71 -3.67 -36.90
N ASP A 3 -18.49 -3.23 -35.94
CA ASP A 3 -19.65 -3.92 -35.36
C ASP A 3 -19.38 -4.98 -34.29
N ILE A 4 -19.60 -4.52 -33.05
CA ILE A 4 -20.60 -5.07 -32.12
C ILE A 4 -20.76 -4.04 -30.97
N LEU A 5 -21.64 -3.03 -31.19
CA LEU A 5 -22.22 -2.24 -30.11
C LEU A 5 -23.69 -2.65 -29.98
N ALA A 6 -24.05 -3.22 -28.83
CA ALA A 6 -25.42 -3.52 -28.48
C ALA A 6 -26.27 -2.24 -28.41
N PRO A 7 -27.52 -2.24 -28.94
CA PRO A 7 -28.41 -1.08 -28.92
C PRO A 7 -29.15 -0.99 -27.56
N GLY A 8 -28.91 0.04 -26.78
CA GLY A 8 -29.67 0.24 -25.54
C GLY A 8 -29.36 1.50 -24.74
N TRP A 9 -28.37 2.33 -25.08
CA TRP A 9 -27.98 3.49 -24.26
C TRP A 9 -28.06 4.83 -25.03
N LYS A 10 -29.13 5.05 -25.78
CA LYS A 10 -29.47 6.36 -26.37
C LYS A 10 -30.85 6.80 -25.92
N ALA A 11 -31.04 7.22 -24.72
CA ALA A 11 -32.16 8.08 -24.30
C ALA A 11 -32.08 8.45 -22.81
N VAL A 12 -31.02 9.13 -22.35
CA VAL A 12 -31.11 10.02 -21.16
C VAL A 12 -30.01 11.09 -21.31
N ARG A 13 -30.22 11.99 -22.25
CA ARG A 13 -29.57 13.30 -22.26
C ARG A 13 -30.64 14.28 -22.69
N GLU A 14 -31.35 14.80 -21.70
CA GLU A 14 -31.89 16.17 -21.71
C GLU A 14 -32.78 16.34 -20.46
N LYS A 15 -32.46 17.42 -19.74
CA LYS A 15 -33.21 17.99 -18.62
C LYS A 15 -32.90 17.44 -17.23
N THR A 16 -31.83 17.91 -16.63
CA THR A 16 -31.86 18.30 -15.22
C THR A 16 -30.90 19.47 -15.00
N VAL A 17 -31.47 20.66 -15.04
CA VAL A 17 -30.88 21.86 -14.44
C VAL A 17 -31.06 21.69 -12.94
N ILE A 18 -29.99 21.38 -12.22
CA ILE A 18 -30.01 21.39 -10.76
C ILE A 18 -29.61 22.78 -10.28
N LEU A 19 -30.57 23.52 -9.80
CA LEU A 19 -30.38 24.72 -8.97
C LEU A 19 -29.60 24.29 -7.71
N ALA A 20 -28.43 24.86 -7.51
CA ALA A 20 -27.68 24.78 -6.27
C ALA A 20 -28.41 25.55 -5.17
N GLY A 21 -29.27 24.85 -4.41
CA GLY A 21 -29.86 25.34 -3.16
C GLY A 21 -29.12 24.71 -2.01
N VAL A 22 -28.62 25.54 -1.10
CA VAL A 22 -28.06 25.12 0.19
C VAL A 22 -29.14 24.38 0.98
N ILE A 23 -29.01 23.07 1.15
CA ILE A 23 -29.91 22.28 2.00
C ILE A 23 -29.33 22.33 3.41
N THR A 24 -29.96 23.09 4.31
CA THR A 24 -29.70 23.03 5.76
C THR A 24 -30.34 21.77 6.34
N ALA A 25 -29.73 21.21 7.38
CA ALA A 25 -30.08 19.93 7.99
C ALA A 25 -31.56 19.84 8.55
N ASP A 26 -32.30 20.93 8.56
CA ASP A 26 -33.64 21.01 9.16
C ASP A 26 -34.80 20.75 8.19
N THR A 27 -34.55 20.39 6.92
CA THR A 27 -35.61 20.26 5.91
C THR A 27 -35.82 18.86 5.33
N TRP A 28 -35.37 17.79 6.00
CA TRP A 28 -35.62 16.43 5.53
C TRP A 28 -36.92 15.88 6.11
N PRO A 29 -37.97 15.66 5.30
CA PRO A 29 -39.30 15.31 5.80
C PRO A 29 -39.47 13.80 6.07
N PHE A 30 -38.66 13.21 6.93
CA PHE A 30 -38.84 11.80 7.34
C PHE A 30 -40.05 11.58 8.27
N SER A 31 -40.65 12.65 8.81
CA SER A 31 -41.79 12.53 9.73
C SER A 31 -43.13 12.30 9.06
N ARG A 32 -43.25 12.24 7.73
CA ARG A 32 -44.53 12.07 7.03
C ARG A 32 -44.75 10.71 6.33
N LEU A 33 -43.75 9.81 6.34
CA LEU A 33 -43.89 8.48 5.71
C LEU A 33 -44.46 7.40 6.67
N THR A 34 -44.61 7.69 7.95
CA THR A 34 -45.05 6.70 8.94
C THR A 34 -46.58 6.61 9.12
N ARG A 35 -47.40 7.41 8.40
CA ARG A 35 -48.89 7.37 8.56
C ARG A 35 -49.64 6.62 7.45
N GLY A 36 -48.97 5.95 6.54
CA GLY A 36 -49.61 5.30 5.38
C GLY A 36 -49.61 3.77 5.37
N CYS A 37 -48.90 3.09 6.27
CA CYS A 37 -48.71 1.63 6.21
C CYS A 37 -49.35 0.83 7.33
N GLN A 38 -50.35 1.38 8.02
CA GLN A 38 -51.08 0.68 9.11
C GLN A 38 -52.06 -0.41 8.63
N GLY A 39 -51.89 -0.95 7.43
CA GLY A 39 -52.84 -1.96 6.90
C GLY A 39 -52.22 -3.23 6.31
N LEU A 40 -50.90 -3.38 6.23
CA LEU A 40 -50.26 -4.48 5.48
C LEU A 40 -49.48 -5.50 6.32
N GLY A 41 -49.57 -5.51 7.65
CA GLY A 41 -49.00 -6.57 8.48
C GLY A 41 -47.50 -6.81 8.25
N ILE A 42 -46.77 -5.86 7.67
CA ILE A 42 -45.32 -5.90 7.53
C ILE A 42 -44.76 -5.47 8.87
N PRO A 43 -44.08 -6.34 9.63
CA PRO A 43 -43.45 -5.90 10.86
C PRO A 43 -42.45 -4.80 10.52
N ASP A 44 -42.41 -3.72 11.31
CA ASP A 44 -41.37 -2.70 11.26
C ASP A 44 -40.02 -3.35 11.63
N ILE A 45 -39.46 -4.15 10.74
CA ILE A 45 -38.16 -4.73 10.90
C ILE A 45 -37.13 -3.69 10.43
N TYR A 46 -36.90 -2.66 11.24
CA TYR A 46 -35.67 -1.92 11.18
C TYR A 46 -34.59 -2.75 11.92
N PRO A 47 -33.59 -3.29 11.23
CA PRO A 47 -32.59 -4.17 11.84
C PRO A 47 -31.76 -3.50 12.94
N TYR A 48 -31.91 -2.21 13.14
CA TYR A 48 -31.21 -1.44 14.17
C TYR A 48 -31.73 -1.64 15.60
N ASP A 49 -32.94 -2.21 15.77
CA ASP A 49 -33.54 -2.37 17.10
C ASP A 49 -33.44 -3.80 17.66
N LEU A 50 -32.84 -4.73 16.90
CA LEU A 50 -32.65 -6.12 17.31
C LEU A 50 -31.44 -6.39 18.17
N GLY A 51 -30.67 -5.36 18.59
CA GLY A 51 -29.43 -5.55 19.36
C GLY A 51 -28.34 -6.30 18.57
N MET A 52 -28.54 -6.51 17.28
CA MET A 52 -27.56 -7.12 16.40
C MET A 52 -26.47 -6.09 16.10
N LYS A 53 -25.39 -6.12 16.85
CA LYS A 53 -24.13 -5.54 16.41
C LYS A 53 -23.78 -6.27 15.11
N GLY A 54 -23.70 -5.55 14.00
CA GLY A 54 -23.23 -6.13 12.73
C GLY A 54 -21.95 -6.92 12.98
N ALA A 55 -21.91 -8.16 12.51
CA ALA A 55 -20.75 -9.01 12.73
C ALA A 55 -19.56 -8.41 11.98
N LEU A 56 -18.52 -8.06 12.72
CA LEU A 56 -17.25 -7.63 12.12
C LEU A 56 -16.56 -8.82 11.45
N PRO A 57 -15.75 -8.59 10.39
CA PRO A 57 -15.01 -9.64 9.75
C PRO A 57 -14.19 -10.45 10.76
N SER A 58 -14.36 -11.76 10.73
CA SER A 58 -13.75 -12.71 11.69
C SER A 58 -12.87 -13.76 11.02
N ARG A 59 -12.99 -13.92 9.71
CA ARG A 59 -12.24 -14.89 8.90
C ARG A 59 -11.63 -14.19 7.70
N ILE A 60 -10.49 -13.53 7.94
CA ILE A 60 -9.84 -12.64 6.97
C ILE A 60 -8.71 -13.39 6.24
N VAL A 61 -8.69 -13.34 4.93
CA VAL A 61 -7.54 -13.72 4.12
C VAL A 61 -6.79 -12.46 3.68
N CYS A 62 -5.49 -12.39 3.97
CA CYS A 62 -4.60 -11.31 3.56
C CYS A 62 -3.77 -11.75 2.35
N LEU A 63 -4.02 -11.18 1.18
CA LEU A 63 -3.27 -11.50 -0.04
C LEU A 63 -1.92 -10.79 -0.11
N THR A 64 -1.64 -9.90 0.86
CA THR A 64 -0.40 -9.09 0.92
C THR A 64 0.12 -8.97 2.35
N GLU A 65 1.37 -8.52 2.46
CA GLU A 65 2.11 -8.52 3.74
C GLU A 65 1.68 -7.39 4.66
N GLU A 66 1.43 -6.19 4.14
CA GLU A 66 1.13 -4.97 4.92
C GLU A 66 -0.17 -5.11 5.74
N THR A 67 -1.19 -5.74 5.17
CA THR A 67 -2.44 -6.02 5.89
C THR A 67 -2.24 -7.09 6.96
N THR A 68 -1.43 -8.12 6.67
CA THR A 68 -1.05 -9.14 7.65
C THR A 68 -0.30 -8.51 8.83
N GLU A 69 0.76 -7.74 8.55
CA GLU A 69 1.57 -7.10 9.61
C GLU A 69 0.72 -6.14 10.45
N THR A 70 -0.12 -5.34 9.81
CA THR A 70 -1.01 -4.40 10.52
C THR A 70 -1.93 -5.13 11.49
N LEU A 71 -2.62 -6.19 11.04
CA LEU A 71 -3.52 -6.97 11.92
C LEU A 71 -2.78 -7.65 13.08
N TYR A 72 -1.55 -8.13 12.86
CA TYR A 72 -0.72 -8.64 13.95
C TYR A 72 -0.35 -7.55 14.95
N ARG A 73 0.07 -6.39 14.47
CA ARG A 73 0.50 -5.27 15.33
C ARG A 73 -0.61 -4.66 16.16
N ILE A 74 -1.84 -4.67 15.65
CA ILE A 74 -3.01 -4.20 16.41
C ILE A 74 -3.66 -5.33 17.24
N GLY A 75 -3.07 -6.55 17.29
CA GLY A 75 -3.54 -7.65 18.11
C GLY A 75 -4.79 -8.37 17.57
N GLU A 76 -5.08 -8.24 16.28
CA GLU A 76 -6.24 -8.84 15.60
C GLU A 76 -5.84 -10.04 14.70
N SER A 77 -4.67 -10.62 14.91
CA SER A 77 -4.14 -11.76 14.14
C SER A 77 -5.00 -13.03 14.22
N HIS A 78 -5.81 -13.18 15.28
CA HIS A 78 -6.74 -14.29 15.44
C HIS A 78 -7.81 -14.35 14.33
N ARG A 79 -8.11 -13.22 13.68
CA ARG A 79 -9.04 -13.13 12.55
C ARG A 79 -8.44 -13.62 11.24
N ILE A 80 -7.11 -13.69 11.13
CA ILE A 80 -6.44 -14.11 9.90
C ILE A 80 -6.55 -15.62 9.76
N VAL A 81 -7.16 -16.09 8.67
CA VAL A 81 -7.28 -17.50 8.32
C VAL A 81 -6.40 -17.93 7.16
N GLY A 82 -5.84 -16.98 6.38
CA GLY A 82 -4.91 -17.26 5.28
C GLY A 82 -4.07 -16.04 4.94
N ILE A 83 -2.85 -16.29 4.42
CA ILE A 83 -1.87 -15.25 4.10
C ILE A 83 -1.23 -15.46 2.72
N SER A 84 -0.57 -14.40 2.21
CA SER A 84 0.32 -14.49 1.06
C SER A 84 1.51 -15.41 1.34
N GLY A 85 1.95 -16.15 0.32
CA GLY A 85 3.18 -16.95 0.35
C GLY A 85 4.45 -16.09 0.53
N PHE A 86 4.37 -14.81 0.21
CA PHE A 86 5.46 -13.85 0.39
C PHE A 86 5.49 -13.20 1.78
N THR A 87 4.47 -13.40 2.61
CA THR A 87 4.45 -12.86 3.98
C THR A 87 5.70 -13.32 4.76
N VAL A 88 6.50 -12.35 5.20
CA VAL A 88 7.69 -12.54 6.04
C VAL A 88 7.49 -11.91 7.40
N ARG A 89 6.67 -10.87 7.45
CA ARG A 89 6.41 -10.06 8.64
C ARG A 89 4.95 -10.20 9.11
N PRO A 90 4.74 -10.43 10.41
CA PRO A 90 5.76 -10.87 11.38
C PRO A 90 6.16 -12.33 11.13
N PRO A 91 7.34 -12.79 11.58
CA PRO A 91 7.83 -14.14 11.27
C PRO A 91 6.92 -15.28 11.73
N GLN A 92 6.16 -15.08 12.82
CA GLN A 92 5.20 -16.06 13.34
C GLN A 92 4.03 -16.31 12.37
N ALA A 93 3.62 -15.34 11.57
CA ALA A 93 2.51 -15.49 10.62
C ALA A 93 2.71 -16.69 9.68
N ARG A 94 3.94 -16.91 9.20
CA ARG A 94 4.27 -18.04 8.31
C ARG A 94 4.16 -19.40 8.99
N LYS A 95 4.27 -19.47 10.31
CA LYS A 95 4.15 -20.70 11.09
C LYS A 95 2.71 -21.00 11.47
N GLU A 96 1.92 -19.95 11.67
CA GLU A 96 0.56 -20.02 12.20
C GLU A 96 -0.51 -20.10 11.12
N LYS A 97 -0.25 -19.53 9.93
CA LYS A 97 -1.28 -19.31 8.92
C LYS A 97 -0.97 -20.02 7.60
N PRO A 98 -1.96 -20.67 6.96
CA PRO A 98 -1.79 -21.27 5.63
C PRO A 98 -1.52 -20.21 4.55
N ARG A 99 -0.65 -20.56 3.59
CA ARG A 99 -0.30 -19.72 2.44
C ARG A 99 -1.20 -20.07 1.26
N VAL A 100 -1.95 -19.11 0.76
CA VAL A 100 -3.00 -19.31 -0.25
C VAL A 100 -2.77 -18.57 -1.56
N SER A 101 -1.83 -17.63 -1.59
CA SER A 101 -1.55 -16.82 -2.79
C SER A 101 -0.04 -16.55 -2.96
N ALA A 102 0.35 -16.21 -4.18
CA ALA A 102 1.49 -15.36 -4.48
C ALA A 102 1.00 -13.91 -4.69
N PHE A 103 1.87 -12.97 -5.12
CA PHE A 103 1.44 -11.59 -5.28
C PHE A 103 0.43 -11.41 -6.43
N THR A 104 0.74 -11.98 -7.62
CA THR A 104 -0.09 -11.85 -8.84
C THR A 104 -0.92 -13.09 -9.17
N SER A 105 -0.92 -14.09 -8.30
CA SER A 105 -1.70 -15.32 -8.49
C SER A 105 -2.20 -15.86 -7.16
N ALA A 106 -3.39 -16.45 -7.16
CA ALA A 106 -3.98 -17.06 -5.98
C ALA A 106 -4.57 -18.43 -6.33
N LYS A 107 -4.63 -19.29 -5.33
CA LYS A 107 -5.36 -20.57 -5.41
C LYS A 107 -6.76 -20.33 -4.86
N ILE A 108 -7.68 -19.92 -5.74
CA ILE A 108 -9.05 -19.52 -5.36
C ILE A 108 -9.72 -20.60 -4.51
N ASP A 109 -9.67 -21.87 -4.93
CA ASP A 109 -10.27 -22.98 -4.18
C ASP A 109 -9.73 -23.05 -2.74
N ARG A 110 -8.41 -22.88 -2.55
CA ARG A 110 -7.82 -22.88 -1.21
C ARG A 110 -8.25 -21.68 -0.35
N ILE A 111 -8.53 -20.55 -0.99
CA ILE A 111 -9.09 -19.40 -0.28
C ILE A 111 -10.51 -19.72 0.15
N LEU A 112 -11.31 -20.29 -0.74
CA LEU A 112 -12.72 -20.66 -0.48
C LEU A 112 -12.82 -21.75 0.59
N ASP A 113 -11.92 -22.74 0.62
CA ASP A 113 -11.85 -23.78 1.66
C ASP A 113 -11.68 -23.20 3.07
N LEU A 114 -11.10 -22.01 3.18
CA LEU A 114 -10.96 -21.29 4.46
C LEU A 114 -12.24 -20.58 4.89
N ASN A 115 -13.29 -20.58 4.08
CA ASN A 115 -14.56 -19.89 4.34
C ASN A 115 -14.34 -18.44 4.84
N PRO A 116 -13.64 -17.58 4.08
CA PRO A 116 -13.40 -16.21 4.50
C PRO A 116 -14.69 -15.38 4.42
N ASP A 117 -14.88 -14.49 5.39
CA ASP A 117 -15.91 -13.44 5.33
C ASP A 117 -15.37 -12.14 4.72
N LEU A 118 -14.03 -12.02 4.61
CA LEU A 118 -13.35 -10.91 3.95
C LEU A 118 -12.00 -11.35 3.36
N VAL A 119 -11.71 -10.87 2.16
CA VAL A 119 -10.36 -10.96 1.56
C VAL A 119 -9.80 -9.55 1.38
N LEU A 120 -8.56 -9.35 1.83
CA LEU A 120 -7.81 -8.10 1.71
C LEU A 120 -6.75 -8.24 0.63
N GLY A 121 -6.72 -7.31 -0.32
CA GLY A 121 -5.74 -7.26 -1.40
C GLY A 121 -5.11 -5.89 -1.55
N PHE A 122 -4.15 -5.79 -2.48
CA PHE A 122 -3.44 -4.56 -2.80
C PHE A 122 -3.26 -4.39 -4.30
N SER A 123 -3.59 -3.22 -4.79
CA SER A 123 -3.38 -2.71 -6.14
C SER A 123 -4.17 -3.38 -7.28
N ASP A 124 -4.12 -2.75 -8.41
CA ASP A 124 -4.64 -3.21 -9.70
C ASP A 124 -4.04 -4.55 -10.16
N LEU A 125 -2.83 -4.90 -9.70
CA LEU A 125 -2.18 -6.17 -10.01
C LEU A 125 -2.94 -7.39 -9.46
N GLN A 126 -3.85 -7.19 -8.49
CA GLN A 126 -4.72 -8.23 -7.94
C GLN A 126 -6.17 -8.13 -8.42
N ALA A 127 -6.47 -7.29 -9.42
CA ALA A 127 -7.84 -7.06 -9.90
C ALA A 127 -8.52 -8.36 -10.41
N ASP A 128 -7.80 -9.21 -11.12
CA ASP A 128 -8.35 -10.49 -11.60
C ASP A 128 -8.66 -11.45 -10.45
N ILE A 129 -7.78 -11.54 -9.46
CA ILE A 129 -8.01 -12.33 -8.23
C ILE A 129 -9.25 -11.80 -7.49
N ALA A 130 -9.37 -10.49 -7.33
CA ALA A 130 -10.52 -9.87 -6.70
C ALA A 130 -11.81 -10.19 -7.45
N ARG A 131 -11.81 -10.09 -8.79
CA ARG A 131 -12.95 -10.44 -9.64
C ARG A 131 -13.41 -11.88 -9.44
N GLU A 132 -12.47 -12.85 -9.44
CA GLU A 132 -12.79 -14.27 -9.25
C GLU A 132 -13.41 -14.52 -7.86
N LEU A 133 -12.87 -13.91 -6.82
CA LEU A 133 -13.40 -14.02 -5.46
C LEU A 133 -14.79 -13.39 -5.32
N ILE A 134 -15.04 -12.22 -5.94
CA ILE A 134 -16.36 -11.57 -5.95
C ILE A 134 -17.39 -12.46 -6.66
N VAL A 135 -17.03 -13.06 -7.82
CA VAL A 135 -17.90 -14.00 -8.54
C VAL A 135 -18.20 -15.25 -7.69
N ALA A 136 -17.26 -15.67 -6.84
CA ALA A 136 -17.45 -16.78 -5.89
C ALA A 136 -18.26 -16.39 -4.63
N GLY A 137 -18.72 -15.13 -4.53
CA GLY A 137 -19.57 -14.65 -3.42
C GLY A 137 -18.80 -14.16 -2.19
N VAL A 138 -17.48 -13.95 -2.30
CA VAL A 138 -16.65 -13.48 -1.19
C VAL A 138 -16.56 -11.94 -1.20
N SER A 139 -16.67 -11.32 -0.02
CA SER A 139 -16.38 -9.88 0.12
C SER A 139 -14.90 -9.61 -0.04
N VAL A 140 -14.55 -8.64 -0.90
CA VAL A 140 -13.16 -8.29 -1.18
C VAL A 140 -12.95 -6.79 -0.98
N MET A 141 -11.88 -6.42 -0.29
CA MET A 141 -11.41 -5.05 -0.20
C MET A 141 -9.98 -4.95 -0.73
N VAL A 142 -9.77 -4.10 -1.74
CA VAL A 142 -8.47 -3.88 -2.33
C VAL A 142 -7.99 -2.48 -1.98
N PHE A 143 -6.88 -2.38 -1.26
CA PHE A 143 -6.19 -1.12 -1.03
C PHE A 143 -5.38 -0.74 -2.27
N ASN A 144 -5.37 0.55 -2.61
CA ASN A 144 -4.66 1.03 -3.81
C ASN A 144 -3.87 2.31 -3.54
N HIS A 145 -3.34 2.43 -2.33
CA HIS A 145 -2.53 3.56 -1.90
C HIS A 145 -1.10 3.48 -2.45
N ARG A 146 -0.47 4.65 -2.64
CA ARG A 146 0.90 4.77 -3.16
C ARG A 146 1.76 5.77 -2.39
N SER A 147 1.21 6.40 -1.34
CA SER A 147 1.88 7.43 -0.56
C SER A 147 2.03 7.03 0.92
N VAL A 148 2.89 7.71 1.65
CA VAL A 148 3.02 7.59 3.11
C VAL A 148 1.70 7.90 3.81
N GLU A 149 0.98 8.95 3.36
CA GLU A 149 -0.36 9.27 3.87
C GLU A 149 -1.32 8.09 3.66
N GLY A 150 -1.36 7.51 2.46
CA GLY A 150 -2.20 6.35 2.16
C GLY A 150 -1.88 5.10 2.99
N ILE A 151 -0.65 4.93 3.49
CA ILE A 151 -0.32 3.87 4.45
C ILE A 151 -1.05 4.13 5.79
N PHE A 152 -1.10 5.36 6.26
CA PHE A 152 -1.87 5.72 7.46
C PHE A 152 -3.37 5.49 7.27
N ASP A 153 -3.91 5.88 6.11
CA ASP A 153 -5.32 5.66 5.77
C ASP A 153 -5.67 4.17 5.73
N MET A 154 -4.79 3.34 5.18
CA MET A 154 -4.97 1.88 5.19
C MET A 154 -5.01 1.33 6.62
N MET A 155 -4.06 1.73 7.49
CA MET A 155 -4.04 1.28 8.87
C MET A 155 -5.29 1.70 9.64
N SER A 156 -5.74 2.95 9.45
CA SER A 156 -6.96 3.49 10.08
C SER A 156 -8.20 2.74 9.61
N THR A 157 -8.33 2.56 8.29
CA THR A 157 -9.46 1.83 7.68
C THR A 157 -9.50 0.38 8.15
N LEU A 158 -8.36 -0.30 8.19
CA LEU A 158 -8.27 -1.68 8.64
C LEU A 158 -8.63 -1.81 10.13
N GLY A 159 -8.17 -0.88 10.97
CA GLY A 159 -8.55 -0.82 12.38
C GLY A 159 -10.06 -0.67 12.58
N ALA A 160 -10.68 0.23 11.83
CA ALA A 160 -12.14 0.43 11.87
C ALA A 160 -12.88 -0.83 11.40
N LEU A 161 -12.42 -1.45 10.32
CA LEU A 161 -13.03 -2.64 9.70
C LEU A 161 -13.07 -3.85 10.64
N VAL A 162 -12.08 -3.99 11.53
CA VAL A 162 -12.04 -5.07 12.52
C VAL A 162 -12.51 -4.65 13.92
N GLY A 163 -13.04 -3.43 14.07
CA GLY A 163 -13.54 -2.90 15.34
C GLY A 163 -12.46 -2.60 16.38
N ALA A 164 -11.23 -2.32 15.92
CA ALA A 164 -10.08 -1.99 16.76
C ALA A 164 -9.45 -0.62 16.42
N PRO A 165 -10.27 0.48 16.27
CA PRO A 165 -9.75 1.78 15.84
C PRO A 165 -8.74 2.35 16.84
N ASP A 166 -8.93 2.18 18.16
CA ASP A 166 -8.02 2.70 19.17
C ASP A 166 -6.64 2.04 19.09
N LYS A 167 -6.60 0.73 18.86
CA LYS A 167 -5.33 0.01 18.66
C LYS A 167 -4.61 0.43 17.37
N ALA A 168 -5.38 0.67 16.30
CA ALA A 168 -4.83 1.21 15.06
C ALA A 168 -4.28 2.62 15.28
N ASN A 169 -4.96 3.48 16.01
CA ASN A 169 -4.49 4.83 16.34
C ASN A 169 -3.20 4.83 17.17
N ILE A 170 -3.00 3.86 18.06
CA ILE A 170 -1.74 3.70 18.79
C ILE A 170 -0.60 3.40 17.79
N LEU A 171 -0.80 2.43 16.88
CA LEU A 171 0.19 2.08 15.86
C LEU A 171 0.48 3.25 14.91
N ILE A 172 -0.55 3.98 14.48
CA ILE A 172 -0.44 5.18 13.65
C ILE A 172 0.39 6.25 14.36
N THR A 173 0.13 6.47 15.65
CA THR A 173 0.85 7.47 16.47
C THR A 173 2.34 7.11 16.58
N GLU A 174 2.67 5.84 16.78
CA GLU A 174 4.04 5.32 16.80
C GLU A 174 4.75 5.59 15.46
N CYS A 175 4.14 5.19 14.34
CA CYS A 175 4.69 5.42 13.01
C CYS A 175 4.85 6.92 12.68
N ALA A 176 3.87 7.75 13.07
CA ALA A 176 3.93 9.19 12.90
C ALA A 176 5.03 9.86 13.73
N ALA A 177 5.34 9.31 14.92
CA ALA A 177 6.47 9.76 15.73
C ALA A 177 7.79 9.53 14.99
N ASN A 178 8.02 8.33 14.43
CA ASN A 178 9.23 8.03 13.66
C ASN A 178 9.42 9.00 12.48
N ILE A 179 8.33 9.35 11.78
CA ILE A 179 8.39 10.32 10.68
C ILE A 179 8.72 11.72 11.18
N ARG A 180 8.12 12.17 12.28
CA ARG A 180 8.43 13.49 12.88
C ARG A 180 9.89 13.56 13.30
N ASP A 181 10.41 12.53 13.96
CA ASP A 181 11.78 12.46 14.41
C ASP A 181 12.76 12.45 13.23
N ALA A 182 12.43 11.72 12.16
CA ALA A 182 13.21 11.71 10.94
C ALA A 182 13.30 13.10 10.29
N ARG A 183 12.18 13.83 10.21
CA ARG A 183 12.10 15.19 9.64
C ARG A 183 12.82 16.23 10.49
N SER A 184 12.84 16.07 11.82
CA SER A 184 13.45 17.04 12.74
C SER A 184 14.98 16.98 12.77
N ALA A 185 15.60 15.93 12.24
CA ALA A 185 17.05 15.78 12.19
C ALA A 185 17.67 16.88 11.32
N LYS A 186 18.48 17.77 11.95
CA LYS A 186 19.21 18.83 11.23
C LYS A 186 20.21 18.22 10.27
N ARG A 187 20.20 18.67 9.02
CA ARG A 187 21.14 18.24 7.97
C ARG A 187 21.75 19.45 7.28
N VAL A 188 23.05 19.37 7.02
CA VAL A 188 23.78 20.45 6.33
C VAL A 188 23.64 20.27 4.82
N THR A 189 23.68 19.01 4.36
CA THR A 189 23.56 18.61 2.95
C THR A 189 22.63 17.42 2.84
N ALA A 190 21.99 17.25 1.69
CA ALA A 190 21.11 16.11 1.39
C ALA A 190 21.75 15.28 0.27
N PRO A 191 22.09 13.99 0.50
CA PRO A 191 22.64 13.14 -0.54
C PRO A 191 21.61 12.86 -1.63
N ARG A 192 22.07 12.81 -2.87
CA ARG A 192 21.29 12.38 -4.03
C ARG A 192 21.23 10.85 -4.04
N ILE A 193 20.00 10.30 -4.00
CA ILE A 193 19.80 8.86 -3.83
C ILE A 193 19.15 8.28 -5.09
N TYR A 194 19.77 7.26 -5.64
CA TYR A 194 19.14 6.37 -6.59
C TYR A 194 18.60 5.15 -5.84
N PHE A 195 17.28 5.00 -5.83
CA PHE A 195 16.64 3.79 -5.34
C PHE A 195 16.22 2.91 -6.51
N GLU A 196 16.67 1.66 -6.50
CA GLU A 196 16.41 0.68 -7.55
C GLU A 196 15.50 -0.44 -7.00
N GLU A 197 14.23 -0.41 -7.40
CA GLU A 197 13.23 -1.42 -7.03
C GLU A 197 13.43 -2.73 -7.80
N TRP A 198 13.96 -2.64 -9.02
CA TRP A 198 14.27 -3.76 -9.89
C TRP A 198 15.42 -3.41 -10.84
N ASP A 199 16.22 -4.43 -11.21
CA ASP A 199 17.48 -4.23 -11.94
C ASP A 199 17.39 -4.37 -13.48
N SER A 200 16.42 -5.13 -13.98
CA SER A 200 16.27 -5.35 -15.43
C SER A 200 14.82 -5.67 -15.79
N PRO A 201 14.10 -4.70 -16.41
CA PRO A 201 14.52 -3.31 -16.63
C PRO A 201 14.72 -2.56 -15.31
N GLN A 202 15.53 -1.50 -15.31
CA GLN A 202 15.70 -0.67 -14.13
C GLN A 202 14.41 0.07 -13.79
N ILE A 203 13.91 -0.14 -12.57
CA ILE A 203 12.69 0.50 -12.07
C ILE A 203 13.08 1.37 -10.87
N SER A 204 12.70 2.65 -10.93
CA SER A 204 12.95 3.63 -9.86
C SER A 204 12.00 3.44 -8.68
N ALA A 205 12.22 4.22 -7.60
CA ALA A 205 11.41 4.20 -6.40
C ALA A 205 9.91 4.36 -6.68
N ILE A 206 9.09 3.59 -5.97
CA ILE A 206 7.66 3.86 -5.87
C ILE A 206 7.42 5.05 -4.93
N ARG A 207 6.30 5.74 -5.07
CA ARG A 207 6.03 7.04 -4.44
C ARG A 207 6.29 7.06 -2.93
N TRP A 208 5.78 6.12 -2.15
CA TRP A 208 6.03 6.12 -0.69
C TRP A 208 7.52 5.96 -0.36
N VAL A 209 8.31 5.25 -1.18
CA VAL A 209 9.75 5.12 -0.97
C VAL A 209 10.44 6.44 -1.28
N SER A 210 10.09 7.11 -2.37
CA SER A 210 10.57 8.45 -2.71
C SER A 210 10.26 9.45 -1.58
N GLU A 211 9.02 9.46 -1.07
CA GLU A 211 8.62 10.27 0.10
C GLU A 211 9.44 9.92 1.36
N LEU A 212 9.72 8.62 1.60
CA LEU A 212 10.54 8.19 2.73
C LEU A 212 12.02 8.60 2.59
N ILE A 213 12.57 8.62 1.37
CA ILE A 213 13.90 9.16 1.09
C ILE A 213 13.98 10.64 1.50
N GLU A 214 12.98 11.44 1.12
CA GLU A 214 12.91 12.86 1.49
C GLU A 214 12.73 13.05 3.01
N ILE A 215 11.84 12.28 3.63
CA ILE A 215 11.63 12.27 5.08
C ILE A 215 12.92 11.89 5.79
N ALA A 216 13.64 10.88 5.29
CA ALA A 216 14.95 10.47 5.79
C ALA A 216 16.05 11.49 5.51
N GLY A 217 15.84 12.49 4.64
CA GLY A 217 16.67 13.65 4.32
C GLY A 217 17.66 13.45 3.20
N GLY A 218 17.36 12.54 2.31
CA GLY A 218 17.94 12.44 1.00
C GLY A 218 17.13 13.19 -0.06
N ILE A 219 17.60 13.12 -1.29
CA ILE A 219 16.93 13.61 -2.49
C ILE A 219 16.79 12.41 -3.43
N ASP A 220 15.57 11.99 -3.72
CA ASP A 220 15.33 11.00 -4.78
C ASP A 220 15.71 11.63 -6.13
N ILE A 221 16.52 10.90 -6.92
CA ILE A 221 16.96 11.45 -8.22
C ILE A 221 15.94 11.23 -9.35
N PHE A 222 14.85 10.49 -9.10
CA PHE A 222 13.75 10.26 -10.07
C PHE A 222 12.36 10.56 -9.48
N PRO A 223 12.14 11.72 -8.82
CA PRO A 223 10.86 12.03 -8.19
C PRO A 223 9.70 12.11 -9.20
N GLU A 224 9.99 12.47 -10.46
CA GLU A 224 9.01 12.52 -11.54
C GLU A 224 8.48 11.11 -11.92
N LEU A 225 9.33 10.08 -11.84
CA LEU A 225 8.92 8.70 -12.07
C LEU A 225 8.16 8.15 -10.86
N ALA A 226 8.54 8.52 -9.65
CA ALA A 226 7.85 8.11 -8.43
C ALA A 226 6.38 8.57 -8.38
N ALA A 227 6.03 9.64 -9.10
CA ALA A 227 4.64 10.10 -9.26
C ALA A 227 3.77 9.12 -10.07
N CYS A 228 4.38 8.22 -10.86
CA CYS A 228 3.66 7.24 -11.67
C CYS A 228 3.18 6.07 -10.81
N PRO A 229 1.93 5.58 -10.99
CA PRO A 229 1.33 4.60 -10.10
C PRO A 229 1.84 3.16 -10.28
N ASP A 230 2.30 2.80 -11.46
CA ASP A 230 2.66 1.43 -11.84
C ASP A 230 4.16 1.25 -12.11
N GLY A 231 4.65 0.01 -12.02
CA GLY A 231 6.07 -0.30 -12.23
C GLY A 231 6.55 -0.05 -13.65
N LYS A 232 5.69 -0.21 -14.67
CA LYS A 232 6.08 -0.01 -16.08
C LYS A 232 6.39 1.45 -16.37
N SER A 233 5.56 2.35 -15.83
CA SER A 233 5.73 3.79 -15.98
C SER A 233 6.93 4.34 -15.20
N ARG A 234 7.49 3.55 -14.26
CA ARG A 234 8.68 3.88 -13.48
C ARG A 234 9.97 3.26 -14.04
N ILE A 235 9.88 2.57 -15.18
CA ILE A 235 11.06 2.08 -15.88
C ILE A 235 11.89 3.26 -16.36
N ILE A 236 13.19 3.24 -16.05
CA ILE A 236 14.15 4.22 -16.53
C ILE A 236 14.45 3.90 -18.00
N ALA A 237 13.89 4.71 -18.90
CA ALA A 237 13.98 4.48 -20.35
C ALA A 237 15.41 4.53 -20.89
N ASN A 238 16.25 5.39 -20.32
CA ASN A 238 17.68 5.49 -20.63
C ASN A 238 18.50 5.32 -19.36
N PRO A 239 19.22 4.19 -19.19
CA PRO A 239 20.08 3.96 -18.02
C PRO A 239 21.19 5.01 -17.82
N ASP A 240 21.61 5.72 -18.87
CA ASP A 240 22.61 6.79 -18.76
C ASP A 240 22.08 7.99 -17.95
N GLU A 241 20.77 8.10 -17.77
CA GLU A 241 20.19 9.12 -16.89
C GLU A 241 20.65 8.95 -15.43
N VAL A 242 20.90 7.73 -14.97
CA VAL A 242 21.44 7.49 -13.63
C VAL A 242 22.85 8.06 -13.53
N ILE A 243 23.67 7.85 -14.58
CA ILE A 243 25.03 8.40 -14.66
C ILE A 243 24.99 9.92 -14.65
N ARG A 244 24.14 10.52 -15.51
CA ARG A 244 23.99 11.98 -15.62
C ARG A 244 23.50 12.63 -14.33
N ARG A 245 22.60 11.94 -13.60
CA ARG A 245 22.07 12.41 -12.31
C ARG A 245 23.04 12.18 -11.15
N ALA A 246 24.14 11.46 -11.36
CA ALA A 246 25.27 11.29 -10.45
C ALA A 246 24.86 11.12 -8.97
N PRO A 247 24.20 10.01 -8.59
CA PRO A 247 23.80 9.80 -7.19
C PRO A 247 25.00 9.61 -6.27
N ASP A 248 24.86 10.12 -5.05
CA ASP A 248 25.82 9.94 -3.95
C ASP A 248 25.64 8.58 -3.26
N ILE A 249 24.45 8.03 -3.33
CA ILE A 249 24.07 6.75 -2.72
C ILE A 249 23.22 5.96 -3.72
N ILE A 250 23.47 4.66 -3.83
CA ILE A 250 22.59 3.72 -4.54
C ILE A 250 22.01 2.73 -3.54
N ILE A 251 20.69 2.59 -3.54
CA ILE A 251 19.97 1.65 -2.69
C ILE A 251 19.20 0.68 -3.58
N GLY A 252 19.52 -0.60 -3.51
CA GLY A 252 18.77 -1.66 -4.19
C GLY A 252 17.79 -2.34 -3.24
N SER A 253 16.58 -2.59 -3.73
CA SER A 253 15.54 -3.34 -3.02
C SER A 253 14.81 -4.27 -3.99
N TRP A 254 15.54 -5.28 -4.48
CA TRP A 254 15.01 -6.16 -5.51
C TRP A 254 14.03 -7.18 -4.93
N CYS A 255 12.80 -7.14 -5.41
CA CYS A 255 11.75 -8.02 -4.92
C CYS A 255 12.05 -9.49 -5.27
N GLY A 256 12.14 -10.34 -4.24
CA GLY A 256 12.36 -11.79 -4.42
C GLY A 256 13.80 -12.21 -4.78
N LYS A 257 14.75 -11.29 -4.92
CA LYS A 257 16.16 -11.62 -5.13
C LYS A 257 17.10 -10.71 -4.34
N LYS A 258 18.31 -11.22 -4.05
CA LYS A 258 19.33 -10.49 -3.33
C LYS A 258 19.93 -9.39 -4.19
N PHE A 259 20.07 -8.19 -3.65
CA PHE A 259 20.86 -7.12 -4.25
C PHE A 259 22.34 -7.51 -4.39
N ARG A 260 22.93 -7.14 -5.50
CA ARG A 260 24.30 -7.47 -5.87
C ARG A 260 25.08 -6.18 -6.18
N PRO A 261 25.70 -5.53 -5.19
CA PRO A 261 26.45 -4.29 -5.39
C PRO A 261 27.50 -4.41 -6.49
N GLU A 262 28.19 -5.54 -6.56
CA GLU A 262 29.20 -5.82 -7.57
C GLU A 262 28.65 -5.81 -9.00
N LYS A 263 27.43 -6.28 -9.22
CA LYS A 263 26.78 -6.24 -10.54
C LYS A 263 26.37 -4.82 -10.92
N VAL A 264 25.97 -4.03 -9.95
CA VAL A 264 25.58 -2.62 -10.16
C VAL A 264 26.83 -1.80 -10.50
N ALA A 265 27.92 -1.97 -9.76
CA ALA A 265 29.18 -1.28 -10.00
C ALA A 265 29.83 -1.63 -11.35
N GLN A 266 29.57 -2.84 -11.88
CA GLN A 266 30.12 -3.31 -13.17
C GLN A 266 29.29 -2.90 -14.39
N ARG A 267 28.19 -2.16 -14.22
CA ARG A 267 27.44 -1.64 -15.36
C ARG A 267 28.27 -0.64 -16.16
N ALA A 268 28.14 -0.66 -17.49
CA ALA A 268 28.91 0.20 -18.36
C ALA A 268 28.76 1.69 -18.00
N GLY A 269 29.87 2.40 -17.78
CA GLY A 269 29.91 3.82 -17.44
C GLY A 269 29.56 4.18 -15.99
N TRP A 270 29.17 3.21 -15.16
CA TRP A 270 28.75 3.46 -13.78
C TRP A 270 29.94 3.69 -12.83
N ASP A 271 31.15 3.35 -13.23
CA ASP A 271 32.42 3.66 -12.55
C ASP A 271 32.63 5.17 -12.34
N THR A 272 31.93 6.01 -13.10
CA THR A 272 31.97 7.47 -12.95
C THR A 272 30.99 8.01 -11.91
N ILE A 273 30.06 7.19 -11.42
CA ILE A 273 29.04 7.60 -10.45
C ILE A 273 29.66 7.73 -9.05
N PRO A 274 29.46 8.85 -8.33
CA PRO A 274 29.99 9.06 -6.99
C PRO A 274 29.68 7.91 -6.01
N ALA A 275 28.46 7.38 -6.03
CA ALA A 275 28.05 6.25 -5.20
C ALA A 275 28.90 4.99 -5.45
N VAL A 276 29.28 4.73 -6.71
CA VAL A 276 30.11 3.57 -7.09
C VAL A 276 31.56 3.81 -6.67
N GLN A 277 32.09 5.00 -6.93
CA GLN A 277 33.48 5.39 -6.58
C GLN A 277 33.72 5.30 -5.06
N ASN A 278 32.72 5.71 -4.27
CA ASN A 278 32.80 5.75 -2.82
C ASN A 278 32.27 4.47 -2.14
N GLY A 279 31.85 3.44 -2.92
CA GLY A 279 31.30 2.20 -2.37
C GLY A 279 29.97 2.37 -1.63
N ALA A 280 29.21 3.45 -1.90
CA ALA A 280 27.93 3.76 -1.26
C ALA A 280 26.76 3.02 -1.92
N LEU A 281 26.91 1.68 -2.03
CA LEU A 281 25.88 0.79 -2.58
C LEU A 281 25.31 -0.07 -1.45
N HIS A 282 24.02 0.09 -1.17
CA HIS A 282 23.35 -0.52 -0.02
C HIS A 282 22.13 -1.34 -0.44
N GLU A 283 21.77 -2.32 0.39
CA GLU A 283 20.51 -3.07 0.27
C GLU A 283 19.57 -2.67 1.39
N ILE A 284 18.32 -2.39 1.05
CA ILE A 284 17.19 -2.47 1.99
C ILE A 284 16.28 -3.57 1.46
N LYS A 285 15.98 -4.56 2.28
CA LYS A 285 15.14 -5.68 1.85
C LYS A 285 13.73 -5.20 1.51
N SER A 286 13.14 -5.77 0.46
CA SER A 286 11.80 -5.42 -0.01
C SER A 286 10.72 -5.56 1.07
N VAL A 287 10.88 -6.52 1.97
CA VAL A 287 9.96 -6.74 3.09
C VAL A 287 9.95 -5.60 4.13
N ASP A 288 10.99 -4.77 4.14
CA ASP A 288 11.12 -3.66 5.09
C ASP A 288 10.67 -2.32 4.48
N ILE A 289 10.69 -2.16 3.14
CA ILE A 289 10.44 -0.86 2.52
C ILE A 289 9.46 -0.87 1.33
N LEU A 290 9.34 -1.99 0.60
CA LEU A 290 8.45 -2.09 -0.56
C LEU A 290 7.04 -2.59 -0.20
N GLN A 291 6.78 -2.92 1.06
CA GLN A 291 5.44 -3.21 1.54
C GLN A 291 4.83 -1.92 2.11
N PRO A 292 3.73 -1.39 1.52
CA PRO A 292 3.18 -0.11 1.94
C PRO A 292 2.37 -0.24 3.25
N GLY A 293 3.10 -0.48 4.32
CA GLY A 293 2.55 -0.74 5.65
C GLY A 293 3.49 -0.31 6.77
N PRO A 294 3.28 -0.80 7.99
CA PRO A 294 4.04 -0.39 9.18
C PRO A 294 5.55 -0.55 9.02
N ALA A 295 6.02 -1.64 8.37
CA ALA A 295 7.45 -1.90 8.17
C ALA A 295 8.16 -0.75 7.45
N ALA A 296 7.54 -0.19 6.40
CA ALA A 296 8.13 0.90 5.64
C ALA A 296 8.31 2.17 6.50
N LEU A 297 7.37 2.44 7.42
CA LEU A 297 7.36 3.60 8.31
C LEU A 297 8.22 3.42 9.57
N THR A 298 8.71 2.21 9.81
CA THR A 298 9.55 1.86 10.98
C THR A 298 10.93 1.41 10.50
N ASP A 299 11.11 0.12 10.24
CA ASP A 299 12.40 -0.48 9.89
C ASP A 299 12.96 0.06 8.57
N GLY A 300 12.12 0.27 7.55
CA GLY A 300 12.53 0.85 6.27
C GLY A 300 13.07 2.28 6.43
N LEU A 301 12.32 3.13 7.12
CA LEU A 301 12.73 4.51 7.41
C LEU A 301 14.00 4.56 8.26
N ALA A 302 14.11 3.71 9.28
CA ALA A 302 15.29 3.66 10.13
C ALA A 302 16.56 3.23 9.35
N GLN A 303 16.42 2.29 8.40
CA GLN A 303 17.51 1.87 7.54
C GLN A 303 17.94 3.00 6.58
N LEU A 304 17.00 3.73 5.98
CA LEU A 304 17.29 4.92 5.17
C LEU A 304 18.07 5.98 5.97
N GLN A 305 17.61 6.30 7.18
CA GLN A 305 18.30 7.26 8.05
C GLN A 305 19.72 6.80 8.40
N ASN A 306 19.91 5.51 8.68
CA ASN A 306 21.23 4.97 9.00
C ASN A 306 22.20 5.03 7.80
N ILE A 307 21.71 4.74 6.58
CA ILE A 307 22.50 4.85 5.35
C ILE A 307 22.92 6.32 5.13
N ILE A 308 21.99 7.26 5.24
CA ILE A 308 22.28 8.69 5.08
C ILE A 308 23.26 9.18 6.17
N LYS A 309 23.07 8.73 7.41
CA LYS A 309 24.00 9.07 8.51
C LYS A 309 25.44 8.59 8.22
N LYS A 310 25.60 7.37 7.72
CA LYS A 310 26.92 6.83 7.35
C LYS A 310 27.55 7.63 6.22
N TRP A 311 26.78 8.04 5.23
CA TRP A 311 27.26 8.89 4.15
C TRP A 311 27.77 10.23 4.68
N HIS A 312 27.06 10.90 5.60
CA HIS A 312 27.56 12.14 6.22
C HIS A 312 28.85 11.93 6.98
N GLN A 313 29.02 10.80 7.67
CA GLN A 313 30.27 10.50 8.39
C GLN A 313 31.46 10.37 7.43
N SER A 314 31.26 9.68 6.28
CA SER A 314 32.33 9.52 5.27
C SER A 314 32.71 10.83 4.54
N GLN A 315 31.86 11.87 4.56
CA GLN A 315 32.17 13.18 3.99
C GLN A 315 32.98 14.08 4.96
N SER A 316 33.13 13.64 6.21
CA SER A 316 33.80 14.41 7.27
C SER A 316 35.23 13.91 7.55
N GLU A 317 35.61 12.77 6.94
CA GLU A 317 36.94 12.17 6.94
C GLU A 317 37.75 12.61 5.71
#